data_cd726cd23817055c4bbd11994568f7ad
#
_entry.id   cd726cd23817055c4bbd11994568f7ad
#
_cell.length_a   1.000
_cell.length_b   1.000
_cell.length_c   1.000
_cell.angle_alpha   90.00
_cell.angle_beta   90.00
_cell.angle_gamma   90.00
#
_symmetry.space_group_name_H-M   'P 1'
#
loop_
_entity.id
_entity.type
_entity.pdbx_description
1 polymer ?
#
loop_
_entity_poly.entity_id
_entity_poly.type
_entity_poly.pdbx_seq_one_letter_code
_entity_poly.pdbx_strand_id
1 'polypeptide(L)'
;MKPKVIRISTVPLSLHLLLQGQLKMLAETYEVLAVSSSGEELHKVAEREGVRTCAIPMERHIAPLKDLIALIRLIILFRKEKPQIVHSLTPKAGLLAMMAARICRVPIRIHTFTGLVFPSTTGWKQQLLIATDKLTCACATYLNPEGKGVRRDLERFHITSRALHLIGNGNINGIDLAYFDRTPEVMR
;
A
#
# COMPACT_ATOMS: atom_id res chain seq x y z
N MET A 1 -20.33 13.45 -9.11
CA MET A 1 -18.94 12.96 -9.37
C MET A 1 -18.63 11.83 -8.41
N LYS A 2 -17.99 10.73 -8.87
CA LYS A 2 -17.51 9.66 -7.98
C LYS A 2 -16.41 10.21 -7.08
N PRO A 3 -16.34 9.83 -5.79
CA PRO A 3 -15.20 10.16 -4.95
C PRO A 3 -13.93 9.49 -5.48
N LYS A 4 -12.78 10.15 -5.32
CA LYS A 4 -11.51 9.67 -5.87
C LYS A 4 -10.73 8.90 -4.84
N VAL A 5 -10.24 7.71 -5.22
CA VAL A 5 -9.32 6.88 -4.44
C VAL A 5 -7.99 6.68 -5.16
N ILE A 6 -6.90 6.88 -4.45
CA ILE A 6 -5.56 6.54 -4.92
C ILE A 6 -5.08 5.30 -4.20
N ARG A 7 -4.76 4.23 -4.97
CA ARG A 7 -4.09 3.03 -4.48
C ARG A 7 -2.62 3.10 -4.82
N ILE A 8 -1.75 2.92 -3.84
CA ILE A 8 -0.31 3.14 -4.04
C ILE A 8 0.56 2.03 -3.46
N SER A 9 1.55 1.60 -4.23
CA SER A 9 2.62 0.69 -3.81
C SER A 9 3.98 1.18 -4.30
N THR A 10 5.06 0.65 -3.74
CA THR A 10 6.43 1.01 -4.17
C THR A 10 6.73 0.52 -5.58
N VAL A 11 6.32 -0.70 -5.90
CA VAL A 11 6.61 -1.34 -7.20
C VAL A 11 5.32 -1.80 -7.88
N PRO A 12 5.27 -1.80 -9.22
CA PRO A 12 4.07 -2.15 -9.97
C PRO A 12 3.66 -3.62 -9.76
N LEU A 13 4.62 -4.52 -9.57
CA LEU A 13 4.35 -5.93 -9.28
C LEU A 13 3.44 -6.12 -8.04
N SER A 14 3.59 -5.28 -7.01
CA SER A 14 2.72 -5.34 -5.83
C SER A 14 1.28 -4.95 -6.16
N LEU A 15 1.05 -3.96 -7.03
CA LEU A 15 -0.31 -3.65 -7.51
C LEU A 15 -0.86 -4.80 -8.37
N HIS A 16 -0.01 -5.35 -9.25
CA HIS A 16 -0.40 -6.40 -10.18
C HIS A 16 -0.85 -7.69 -9.47
N LEU A 17 -0.08 -8.13 -8.47
CA LEU A 17 -0.35 -9.38 -7.76
C LEU A 17 -1.33 -9.22 -6.59
N LEU A 18 -1.16 -8.16 -5.77
CA LEU A 18 -1.93 -8.03 -4.53
C LEU A 18 -3.31 -7.40 -4.72
N LEU A 19 -3.57 -6.71 -5.85
CA LEU A 19 -4.82 -6.00 -6.07
C LEU A 19 -5.60 -6.49 -7.28
N GLN A 20 -5.34 -7.72 -7.72
CA GLN A 20 -6.04 -8.33 -8.84
C GLN A 20 -7.57 -8.33 -8.61
N GLY A 21 -8.32 -7.71 -9.53
CA GLY A 21 -9.78 -7.56 -9.44
C GLY A 21 -10.27 -6.48 -8.47
N GLN A 22 -9.47 -6.10 -7.45
CA GLN A 22 -9.88 -5.10 -6.47
C GLN A 22 -10.01 -3.69 -7.05
N LEU A 23 -9.09 -3.30 -7.96
CA LEU A 23 -9.14 -1.96 -8.54
C LEU A 23 -10.34 -1.80 -9.47
N LYS A 24 -10.66 -2.84 -10.23
CA LYS A 24 -11.86 -2.91 -11.08
C LYS A 24 -13.14 -2.81 -10.24
N MET A 25 -13.23 -3.59 -9.16
CA MET A 25 -14.36 -3.53 -8.21
C MET A 25 -14.50 -2.13 -7.60
N LEU A 26 -13.41 -1.51 -7.17
CA LEU A 26 -13.44 -0.15 -6.64
C LEU A 26 -13.87 0.88 -7.68
N ALA A 27 -13.56 0.68 -8.96
CA ALA A 27 -13.93 1.59 -10.04
C ALA A 27 -15.42 1.65 -10.32
N GLU A 28 -16.21 0.69 -9.83
CA GLU A 28 -17.67 0.73 -9.87
C GLU A 28 -18.22 1.92 -9.07
N THR A 29 -17.59 2.21 -7.92
CA THR A 29 -18.04 3.25 -6.98
C THR A 29 -17.15 4.50 -6.97
N TYR A 30 -15.86 4.35 -7.21
CA TYR A 30 -14.85 5.39 -7.09
C TYR A 30 -14.17 5.71 -8.43
N GLU A 31 -13.62 6.92 -8.55
CA GLU A 31 -12.60 7.23 -9.56
C GLU A 31 -11.24 6.71 -9.03
N VAL A 32 -10.74 5.63 -9.60
CA VAL A 32 -9.53 4.95 -9.12
C VAL A 32 -8.30 5.41 -9.88
N LEU A 33 -7.23 5.74 -9.15
CA LEU A 33 -5.89 5.98 -9.66
C LEU A 33 -4.90 5.05 -8.97
N ALA A 34 -4.23 4.19 -9.74
CA ALA A 34 -3.18 3.31 -9.22
C ALA A 34 -1.80 3.94 -9.43
N VAL A 35 -0.99 3.99 -8.37
CA VAL A 35 0.32 4.68 -8.36
C VAL A 35 1.41 3.71 -7.92
N SER A 36 2.51 3.65 -8.68
CA SER A 36 3.74 2.93 -8.29
C SER A 36 4.94 3.46 -9.08
N SER A 37 6.11 2.83 -8.92
CA SER A 37 7.21 3.03 -9.87
C SER A 37 6.79 2.62 -11.28
N SER A 38 7.53 3.07 -12.30
CA SER A 38 7.34 2.63 -13.68
C SER A 38 7.70 1.15 -13.85
N GLY A 39 7.07 0.50 -14.82
CA GLY A 39 7.32 -0.89 -15.20
C GLY A 39 6.19 -1.45 -16.05
N GLU A 40 6.45 -2.55 -16.73
CA GLU A 40 5.47 -3.22 -17.62
C GLU A 40 4.21 -3.64 -16.86
N GLU A 41 4.37 -4.12 -15.60
CA GLU A 41 3.25 -4.53 -14.77
C GLU A 41 2.28 -3.40 -14.46
N LEU A 42 2.73 -2.11 -14.50
CA LEU A 42 1.83 -0.98 -14.31
C LEU A 42 0.88 -0.81 -15.51
N HIS A 43 1.36 -1.09 -16.71
CA HIS A 43 0.53 -1.11 -17.93
C HIS A 43 -0.46 -2.28 -17.87
N LYS A 44 0.01 -3.47 -17.49
CA LYS A 44 -0.87 -4.65 -17.30
C LYS A 44 -1.97 -4.39 -16.27
N VAL A 45 -1.67 -3.64 -15.20
CA VAL A 45 -2.68 -3.22 -14.21
C VAL A 45 -3.70 -2.29 -14.85
N ALA A 46 -3.27 -1.28 -15.63
CA ALA A 46 -4.18 -0.36 -16.32
C ALA A 46 -5.14 -1.10 -17.24
N GLU A 47 -4.62 -2.00 -18.07
CA GLU A 47 -5.42 -2.78 -19.04
C GLU A 47 -6.37 -3.77 -18.34
N ARG A 48 -5.86 -4.57 -17.40
CA ARG A 48 -6.65 -5.60 -16.71
C ARG A 48 -7.76 -5.01 -15.84
N GLU A 49 -7.44 -3.96 -15.10
CA GLU A 49 -8.38 -3.38 -14.13
C GLU A 49 -9.24 -2.25 -14.72
N GLY A 50 -8.88 -1.73 -15.90
CA GLY A 50 -9.60 -0.62 -16.52
C GLY A 50 -9.52 0.69 -15.75
N VAL A 51 -8.40 0.94 -15.05
CA VAL A 51 -8.20 2.12 -14.20
C VAL A 51 -7.03 2.98 -14.67
N ARG A 52 -7.05 4.26 -14.29
CA ARG A 52 -5.93 5.17 -14.55
C ARG A 52 -4.72 4.76 -13.72
N THR A 53 -3.53 4.88 -14.31
CA THR A 53 -2.27 4.64 -13.61
C THR A 53 -1.36 5.87 -13.68
N CYS A 54 -0.45 6.00 -12.71
CA CYS A 54 0.55 7.06 -12.68
C CYS A 54 1.86 6.51 -12.13
N ALA A 55 2.95 6.75 -12.85
CA ALA A 55 4.28 6.34 -12.42
C ALA A 55 4.95 7.43 -11.58
N ILE A 56 5.31 7.08 -10.34
CA ILE A 56 6.18 7.89 -9.47
C ILE A 56 7.34 7.01 -9.01
N PRO A 57 8.58 7.28 -9.42
CA PRO A 57 9.74 6.49 -9.03
C PRO A 57 9.91 6.45 -7.52
N MET A 58 9.93 5.24 -6.96
CA MET A 58 10.19 4.94 -5.55
C MET A 58 11.15 3.76 -5.47
N GLU A 59 12.25 3.93 -4.76
CA GLU A 59 13.24 2.88 -4.56
C GLU A 59 12.84 1.94 -3.42
N ARG A 60 13.15 0.65 -3.52
CA ARG A 60 12.90 -0.30 -2.41
C ARG A 60 13.83 -0.09 -1.22
N HIS A 61 15.08 0.28 -1.50
CA HIS A 61 16.09 0.55 -0.48
C HIS A 61 16.02 1.98 0.05
N ILE A 62 16.74 2.24 1.14
CA ILE A 62 16.81 3.59 1.73
C ILE A 62 17.58 4.51 0.78
N ALA A 63 16.93 5.56 0.27
CA ALA A 63 17.47 6.52 -0.67
C ALA A 63 16.93 7.93 -0.38
N PRO A 64 17.44 8.64 0.66
CA PRO A 64 16.80 9.84 1.20
C PRO A 64 16.50 10.94 0.17
N LEU A 65 17.43 11.22 -0.74
CA LEU A 65 17.23 12.25 -1.78
C LEU A 65 16.14 11.83 -2.78
N LYS A 66 16.15 10.56 -3.23
CA LYS A 66 15.12 10.04 -4.12
C LYS A 66 13.76 9.95 -3.41
N ASP A 67 13.77 9.62 -2.12
CA ASP A 67 12.57 9.55 -1.29
C ASP A 67 11.95 10.95 -1.10
N LEU A 68 12.77 11.98 -0.93
CA LEU A 68 12.31 13.37 -0.88
C LEU A 68 11.68 13.81 -2.21
N ILE A 69 12.30 13.47 -3.34
CA ILE A 69 11.76 13.76 -4.67
C ILE A 69 10.42 13.04 -4.86
N ALA A 70 10.34 11.76 -4.49
CA ALA A 70 9.10 10.99 -4.56
C ALA A 70 7.99 11.59 -3.68
N LEU A 71 8.33 12.03 -2.46
CA LEU A 71 7.41 12.73 -1.56
C LEU A 71 6.84 14.01 -2.20
N ILE A 72 7.72 14.85 -2.79
CA ILE A 72 7.30 16.08 -3.47
C ILE A 72 6.37 15.75 -4.64
N ARG A 73 6.70 14.76 -5.46
CA ARG A 73 5.86 14.32 -6.58
C ARG A 73 4.50 13.82 -6.12
N LEU A 74 4.44 13.08 -5.00
CA LEU A 74 3.18 12.66 -4.39
C LEU A 74 2.36 13.85 -3.89
N ILE A 75 2.97 14.83 -3.26
CA ILE A 75 2.28 16.06 -2.83
C ILE A 75 1.67 16.80 -4.03
N ILE A 76 2.44 16.96 -5.12
CA ILE A 76 1.97 17.60 -6.35
C ILE A 76 0.80 16.80 -6.94
N LEU A 77 0.93 15.46 -7.02
CA LEU A 77 -0.13 14.59 -7.52
C LEU A 77 -1.40 14.72 -6.67
N PHE A 78 -1.29 14.65 -5.32
CA PHE A 78 -2.46 14.72 -4.45
C PHE A 78 -3.13 16.09 -4.46
N ARG A 79 -2.37 17.17 -4.62
CA ARG A 79 -2.93 18.52 -4.82
C ARG A 79 -3.69 18.66 -6.14
N LYS A 80 -3.19 18.03 -7.22
CA LYS A 80 -3.82 18.00 -8.54
C LYS A 80 -5.08 17.14 -8.54
N GLU A 81 -4.97 15.91 -8.06
CA GLU A 81 -6.02 14.89 -8.11
C GLU A 81 -7.11 15.10 -7.02
N LYS A 82 -6.79 15.76 -5.91
CA LYS A 82 -7.67 16.02 -4.75
C LYS A 82 -8.43 14.78 -4.28
N PRO A 83 -7.72 13.67 -3.96
CA PRO A 83 -8.36 12.43 -3.57
C PRO A 83 -9.06 12.56 -2.22
N GLN A 84 -10.18 11.86 -2.06
CA GLN A 84 -10.84 11.67 -0.77
C GLN A 84 -10.18 10.54 0.03
N ILE A 85 -9.62 9.56 -0.68
CA ILE A 85 -9.01 8.38 -0.07
C ILE A 85 -7.63 8.16 -0.68
N VAL A 86 -6.62 7.97 0.17
CA VAL A 86 -5.31 7.44 -0.21
C VAL A 86 -5.08 6.14 0.56
N HIS A 87 -4.85 5.05 -0.15
CA HIS A 87 -4.62 3.75 0.43
C HIS A 87 -3.28 3.18 -0.06
N SER A 88 -2.32 3.13 0.84
CA SER A 88 -0.97 2.61 0.59
C SER A 88 -0.82 1.17 1.07
N LEU A 89 0.08 0.45 0.40
CA LEU A 89 0.39 -0.95 0.69
C LEU A 89 1.87 -1.08 1.05
N THR A 90 2.80 -1.43 0.80
CA THR A 90 4.23 -1.60 1.02
C THR A 90 4.87 -0.53 1.92
N PRO A 91 5.89 -0.84 2.71
CA PRO A 91 6.45 0.05 3.74
C PRO A 91 6.88 1.43 3.20
N LYS A 92 7.66 1.47 2.11
CA LYS A 92 8.14 2.74 1.53
C LYS A 92 7.00 3.60 0.99
N ALA A 93 6.09 3.00 0.20
CA ALA A 93 4.92 3.73 -0.28
C ALA A 93 4.02 4.16 0.88
N GLY A 94 3.95 3.35 1.95
CA GLY A 94 3.26 3.70 3.20
C GLY A 94 3.77 5.00 3.79
N LEU A 95 5.07 5.06 4.04
CA LEU A 95 5.72 6.25 4.61
C LEU A 95 5.46 7.49 3.75
N LEU A 96 5.84 7.44 2.48
CA LEU A 96 5.79 8.61 1.60
C LEU A 96 4.35 9.05 1.29
N ALA A 97 3.46 8.10 1.01
CA ALA A 97 2.07 8.41 0.68
C ALA A 97 1.29 8.93 1.90
N MET A 98 1.48 8.34 3.09
CA MET A 98 0.77 8.82 4.29
C MET A 98 1.26 10.21 4.71
N MET A 99 2.57 10.50 4.60
CA MET A 99 3.11 11.84 4.82
C MET A 99 2.53 12.85 3.82
N ALA A 100 2.60 12.55 2.51
CA ALA A 100 2.06 13.42 1.47
C ALA A 100 0.55 13.67 1.65
N ALA A 101 -0.22 12.63 1.94
CA ALA A 101 -1.64 12.71 2.16
C ALA A 101 -2.01 13.52 3.42
N ARG A 102 -1.22 13.41 4.49
CA ARG A 102 -1.37 14.26 5.70
C ARG A 102 -1.09 15.73 5.38
N ILE A 103 0.00 16.03 4.66
CA ILE A 103 0.36 17.38 4.21
C ILE A 103 -0.74 17.98 3.34
N CYS A 104 -1.31 17.18 2.42
CA CYS A 104 -2.40 17.60 1.53
C CYS A 104 -3.78 17.56 2.21
N ARG A 105 -3.87 17.21 3.50
CA ARG A 105 -5.12 17.12 4.28
C ARG A 105 -6.14 16.15 3.64
N VAL A 106 -5.67 15.07 3.00
CA VAL A 106 -6.58 14.03 2.51
C VAL A 106 -7.36 13.44 3.69
N PRO A 107 -8.71 13.39 3.63
CA PRO A 107 -9.50 13.03 4.80
C PRO A 107 -9.31 11.56 5.23
N ILE A 108 -9.25 10.62 4.28
CA ILE A 108 -9.14 9.19 4.56
C ILE A 108 -7.78 8.69 4.07
N ARG A 109 -6.93 8.29 5.02
CA ARG A 109 -5.55 7.83 4.78
C ARG A 109 -5.39 6.45 5.37
N ILE A 110 -5.39 5.44 4.50
CA ILE A 110 -5.35 4.02 4.88
C ILE A 110 -3.96 3.46 4.59
N HIS A 111 -3.38 2.76 5.53
CA HIS A 111 -2.18 1.96 5.29
C HIS A 111 -2.44 0.50 5.62
N THR A 112 -2.18 -0.39 4.65
CA THR A 112 -2.18 -1.84 4.88
C THR A 112 -0.75 -2.33 4.99
N PHE A 113 -0.43 -2.94 6.13
CA PHE A 113 0.84 -3.61 6.36
C PHE A 113 0.80 -4.99 5.70
N THR A 114 1.45 -5.14 4.54
CA THR A 114 1.57 -6.40 3.77
C THR A 114 2.76 -7.24 4.19
N GLY A 115 3.32 -6.97 5.34
CA GLY A 115 4.50 -7.57 5.94
C GLY A 115 5.35 -6.50 6.62
N LEU A 116 6.21 -6.94 7.53
CA LEU A 116 7.11 -6.08 8.30
C LEU A 116 8.55 -6.46 8.02
N VAL A 117 9.41 -5.46 7.83
CA VAL A 117 10.83 -5.68 7.56
C VAL A 117 11.66 -5.65 8.84
N PHE A 118 11.27 -4.84 9.82
CA PHE A 118 12.04 -4.64 11.05
C PHE A 118 12.18 -5.88 11.94
N PRO A 119 11.24 -6.86 11.99
CA PRO A 119 11.42 -8.03 12.85
C PRO A 119 12.62 -8.90 12.44
N SER A 120 12.99 -8.90 11.16
CA SER A 120 14.14 -9.65 10.61
C SER A 120 15.43 -8.84 10.56
N THR A 121 15.44 -7.62 11.07
CA THR A 121 16.62 -6.74 11.09
C THR A 121 17.08 -6.48 12.52
N THR A 122 18.34 -6.04 12.68
CA THR A 122 18.94 -5.74 13.99
C THR A 122 19.66 -4.39 13.99
N GLY A 123 19.96 -3.89 15.19
CA GLY A 123 20.75 -2.67 15.38
C GLY A 123 20.04 -1.40 14.89
N TRP A 124 20.83 -0.43 14.42
CA TRP A 124 20.32 0.89 14.01
C TRP A 124 19.32 0.83 12.84
N LYS A 125 19.48 -0.13 11.93
CA LYS A 125 18.53 -0.34 10.82
C LYS A 125 17.14 -0.71 11.31
N GLN A 126 17.05 -1.58 12.30
CA GLN A 126 15.78 -1.94 12.93
C GLN A 126 15.10 -0.72 13.54
N GLN A 127 15.86 0.08 14.30
CA GLN A 127 15.33 1.30 14.93
C GLN A 127 14.83 2.32 13.89
N LEU A 128 15.55 2.46 12.78
CA LEU A 128 15.13 3.33 11.68
C LEU A 128 13.80 2.83 11.06
N LEU A 129 13.69 1.53 10.79
CA LEU A 129 12.46 0.93 10.23
C LEU A 129 11.29 1.07 11.21
N ILE A 130 11.49 0.85 12.49
CA ILE A 130 10.49 1.08 13.55
C ILE A 130 10.05 2.55 13.54
N ALA A 131 10.98 3.49 13.45
CA ALA A 131 10.67 4.91 13.42
C ALA A 131 9.85 5.30 12.17
N THR A 132 10.18 4.74 11.00
CA THR A 132 9.42 4.98 9.76
C THR A 132 8.01 4.39 9.83
N ASP A 133 7.83 3.20 10.42
CA ASP A 133 6.50 2.61 10.58
C ASP A 133 5.66 3.36 11.63
N LYS A 134 6.27 3.84 12.72
CA LYS A 134 5.60 4.74 13.68
C LYS A 134 5.14 6.04 13.00
N LEU A 135 5.97 6.64 12.16
CA LEU A 135 5.61 7.85 11.40
C LEU A 135 4.48 7.58 10.41
N THR A 136 4.52 6.44 9.72
CA THR A 136 3.44 5.99 8.83
C THR A 136 2.12 5.88 9.59
N CYS A 137 2.13 5.21 10.76
CA CYS A 137 0.97 5.11 11.63
C CYS A 137 0.46 6.48 12.09
N ALA A 138 1.35 7.39 12.48
CA ALA A 138 0.96 8.74 12.92
C ALA A 138 0.31 9.58 11.81
N CYS A 139 0.67 9.33 10.54
CA CYS A 139 0.11 10.01 9.38
C CYS A 139 -1.18 9.38 8.85
N ALA A 140 -1.40 8.09 9.03
CA ALA A 140 -2.60 7.38 8.57
C ALA A 140 -3.83 7.72 9.44
N THR A 141 -5.05 7.48 8.93
CA THR A 141 -6.30 7.50 9.69
C THR A 141 -6.79 6.10 10.04
N TYR A 142 -6.51 5.12 9.16
CA TYR A 142 -6.85 3.72 9.34
C TYR A 142 -5.61 2.85 9.11
N LEU A 143 -5.43 1.84 9.94
CA LEU A 143 -4.30 0.92 9.92
C LEU A 143 -4.82 -0.51 9.81
N ASN A 144 -4.44 -1.20 8.73
CA ASN A 144 -4.87 -2.55 8.44
C ASN A 144 -3.66 -3.48 8.41
N PRO A 145 -3.42 -4.33 9.40
CA PRO A 145 -2.50 -5.45 9.25
C PRO A 145 -3.12 -6.50 8.32
N GLU A 146 -2.34 -7.07 7.41
CA GLU A 146 -2.84 -8.10 6.49
C GLU A 146 -3.19 -9.43 7.18
N GLY A 147 -2.71 -9.64 8.42
CA GLY A 147 -2.96 -10.86 9.15
C GLY A 147 -2.69 -10.76 10.64
N LYS A 148 -3.09 -11.81 11.37
CA LYS A 148 -2.91 -11.89 12.85
C LYS A 148 -1.44 -11.83 13.27
N GLY A 149 -0.51 -12.37 12.45
CA GLY A 149 0.93 -12.32 12.71
C GLY A 149 1.45 -10.89 12.66
N VAL A 150 1.17 -10.17 11.58
CA VAL A 150 1.55 -8.76 11.42
C VAL A 150 0.97 -7.89 12.52
N ARG A 151 -0.30 -8.10 12.88
CA ARG A 151 -0.93 -7.40 14.01
C ARG A 151 -0.18 -7.63 15.32
N ARG A 152 0.15 -8.88 15.64
CA ARG A 152 0.90 -9.25 16.85
C ARG A 152 2.27 -8.57 16.92
N ASP A 153 2.99 -8.52 15.79
CA ASP A 153 4.30 -7.88 15.74
C ASP A 153 4.19 -6.35 15.91
N LEU A 154 3.21 -5.70 15.27
CA LEU A 154 2.94 -4.27 15.48
C LEU A 154 2.66 -3.93 16.95
N GLU A 155 1.88 -4.77 17.63
CA GLU A 155 1.57 -4.65 19.07
C GLU A 155 2.81 -4.92 19.92
N ARG A 156 3.55 -6.01 19.67
CA ARG A 156 4.76 -6.41 20.41
C ARG A 156 5.86 -5.35 20.38
N PHE A 157 6.07 -4.73 19.23
CA PHE A 157 7.10 -3.69 19.06
C PHE A 157 6.58 -2.27 19.35
N HIS A 158 5.38 -2.16 19.88
CA HIS A 158 4.76 -0.87 20.22
C HIS A 158 4.85 0.16 19.07
N ILE A 159 4.52 -0.28 17.85
CA ILE A 159 4.56 0.58 16.67
C ILE A 159 3.46 1.63 16.73
N THR A 160 2.30 1.27 17.26
CA THR A 160 1.17 2.19 17.42
C THR A 160 0.30 1.78 18.61
N SER A 161 -0.31 2.75 19.26
CA SER A 161 -1.39 2.56 20.23
C SER A 161 -2.79 2.65 19.62
N ARG A 162 -2.87 2.91 18.31
CA ARG A 162 -4.14 3.09 17.59
C ARG A 162 -4.75 1.73 17.23
N ALA A 163 -6.06 1.71 17.05
CA ALA A 163 -6.77 0.51 16.64
C ALA A 163 -6.23 -0.05 15.32
N LEU A 164 -5.98 -1.35 15.29
CA LEU A 164 -5.56 -2.12 14.14
C LEU A 164 -6.76 -2.92 13.63
N HIS A 165 -7.18 -2.64 12.39
CA HIS A 165 -8.37 -3.23 11.78
C HIS A 165 -7.98 -4.40 10.88
N LEU A 166 -8.20 -5.63 11.33
CA LEU A 166 -8.03 -6.82 10.51
C LEU A 166 -9.31 -7.04 9.67
N ILE A 167 -9.16 -7.11 8.35
CA ILE A 167 -10.28 -7.34 7.44
C ILE A 167 -10.48 -8.85 7.29
N GLY A 168 -11.68 -9.33 7.61
CA GLY A 168 -12.01 -10.76 7.56
C GLY A 168 -11.06 -11.61 8.41
N ASN A 169 -10.54 -12.68 7.82
CA ASN A 169 -9.56 -13.57 8.47
C ASN A 169 -8.10 -13.14 8.24
N GLY A 170 -7.88 -12.03 7.58
CA GLY A 170 -6.59 -11.58 7.08
C GLY A 170 -6.41 -11.95 5.61
N ASN A 171 -5.26 -11.61 5.06
CA ASN A 171 -4.90 -11.60 3.65
C ASN A 171 -5.39 -10.33 2.92
N ILE A 172 -4.63 -9.94 1.89
CA ILE A 172 -4.88 -8.68 1.18
C ILE A 172 -5.92 -8.84 0.07
N ASN A 173 -6.03 -10.04 -0.52
CA ASN A 173 -6.88 -10.29 -1.69
C ASN A 173 -7.57 -11.67 -1.68
N GLY A 174 -7.48 -12.41 -0.59
CA GLY A 174 -8.01 -13.78 -0.54
C GLY A 174 -7.16 -14.76 -1.37
N ILE A 175 -7.70 -15.96 -1.56
CA ILE A 175 -7.11 -17.04 -2.36
C ILE A 175 -8.20 -17.58 -3.28
N ASP A 176 -7.90 -17.72 -4.55
CA ASP A 176 -8.76 -18.40 -5.50
C ASP A 176 -8.72 -19.90 -5.23
N LEU A 177 -9.73 -20.40 -4.51
CA LEU A 177 -9.80 -21.80 -4.13
C LEU A 177 -9.98 -22.71 -5.36
N ALA A 178 -10.64 -22.24 -6.42
CA ALA A 178 -10.82 -23.05 -7.63
C ALA A 178 -9.49 -23.24 -8.38
N TYR A 179 -8.63 -22.21 -8.41
CA TYR A 179 -7.30 -22.28 -9.01
C TYR A 179 -6.34 -23.16 -8.19
N PHE A 180 -6.45 -23.13 -6.85
CA PHE A 180 -5.58 -23.92 -5.95
C PHE A 180 -6.19 -25.24 -5.51
N ASP A 181 -7.29 -25.68 -6.14
CA ASP A 181 -7.90 -26.98 -5.84
C ASP A 181 -7.02 -28.14 -6.34
N ARG A 182 -7.13 -29.28 -5.65
CA ARG A 182 -6.43 -30.51 -6.02
C ARG A 182 -7.10 -31.16 -7.24
N THR A 183 -6.90 -30.54 -8.41
CA THR A 183 -7.35 -31.13 -9.67
C THR A 183 -6.39 -32.24 -10.10
N PRO A 184 -6.84 -33.25 -10.91
CA PRO A 184 -5.97 -34.29 -11.44
C PRO A 184 -4.75 -33.76 -12.23
N GLU A 185 -4.84 -32.53 -12.75
CA GLU A 185 -3.76 -31.85 -13.49
C GLU A 185 -2.67 -31.30 -12.55
N VAL A 186 -3.05 -30.86 -11.35
CA VAL A 186 -2.12 -30.35 -10.32
C VAL A 186 -1.45 -31.48 -9.55
N MET A 187 -2.06 -32.68 -9.54
CA MET A 187 -1.56 -33.87 -8.83
C MET A 187 -0.64 -34.75 -9.69
N ARG A 188 -0.37 -34.41 -10.95
CA ARG A 188 0.61 -35.07 -11.85
C ARG A 188 1.95 -34.35 -11.81
#